data_3b2663f2d3e15e632a287060645c2155
#
_entry.id   3b2663f2d3e15e632a287060645c2155
#
_cell.length_a   1.000
_cell.length_b   1.000
_cell.length_c   1.000
_cell.angle_alpha   90.00
_cell.angle_beta   90.00
_cell.angle_gamma   90.00
#
_symmetry.space_group_name_H-M   'P 1'
#
loop_
_entity.id
_entity.type
_entity.pdbx_description
1 polymer ?
#
loop_
_entity_poly.entity_id
_entity_poly.type
_entity_poly.pdbx_seq_one_letter_code
_entity_poly.pdbx_strand_id
1 'polypeptide(L)'
;AEVINSLTATKKQELLQELFGSDANSISISYLRISIGASDLNASVFSYNDLPNGQVDLSQTSFSLAPDMTNLIPLLREILVINPNIKIMAVPWSAPSWMKTNYTTVGSSLSPIFYNSYAQYFVKYIQAMKTQGITIDAICPQNEPLHDGNNPSMLMTAANQISFIKKLGPAFQ
;
A
#
# COMPACT_ATOMS: atom_id res chain seq x y z
N ALA A 1 -11.09 3.27 2.94
CA ALA A 1 -11.10 4.72 3.15
C ALA A 1 -12.34 5.37 2.52
N GLU A 2 -12.66 5.08 1.26
CA GLU A 2 -13.77 5.70 0.51
C GLU A 2 -15.11 5.59 1.26
N VAL A 3 -15.48 4.41 1.74
CA VAL A 3 -16.74 4.18 2.49
C VAL A 3 -16.78 5.02 3.77
N ILE A 4 -15.69 5.09 4.53
CA ILE A 4 -15.64 5.91 5.75
C ILE A 4 -15.78 7.40 5.41
N ASN A 5 -15.13 7.85 4.33
CA ASN A 5 -15.21 9.23 3.89
C ASN A 5 -16.57 9.63 3.29
N SER A 6 -17.43 8.66 2.93
CA SER A 6 -18.80 8.94 2.47
C SER A 6 -19.78 9.19 3.63
N LEU A 7 -19.39 8.94 4.88
CA LEU A 7 -20.18 9.27 6.06
C LEU A 7 -20.26 10.79 6.28
N THR A 8 -21.31 11.23 6.99
CA THR A 8 -21.33 12.61 7.49
C THR A 8 -20.15 12.83 8.43
N ALA A 9 -19.68 14.08 8.57
CA ALA A 9 -18.54 14.41 9.44
C ALA A 9 -18.75 13.90 10.87
N THR A 10 -19.96 14.07 11.43
CA THR A 10 -20.32 13.58 12.77
C THR A 10 -20.20 12.06 12.87
N LYS A 11 -20.81 11.32 11.94
CA LYS A 11 -20.77 9.86 11.94
C LYS A 11 -19.37 9.30 11.74
N LYS A 12 -18.57 9.95 10.88
CA LYS A 12 -17.16 9.59 10.70
C LYS A 12 -16.38 9.77 12.00
N GLN A 13 -16.53 10.92 12.66
CA GLN A 13 -15.84 11.22 13.91
C GLN A 13 -16.24 10.21 15.02
N GLU A 14 -17.53 9.92 15.17
CA GLU A 14 -18.04 8.91 16.12
C GLU A 14 -17.39 7.55 15.86
N LEU A 15 -17.43 7.08 14.61
CA LEU A 15 -16.85 5.79 14.21
C LEU A 15 -15.34 5.74 14.47
N LEU A 16 -14.60 6.77 14.10
CA LEU A 16 -13.14 6.80 14.33
C LEU A 16 -12.80 6.81 15.81
N GLN A 17 -13.58 7.54 16.64
CA GLN A 17 -13.41 7.53 18.09
C GLN A 17 -13.70 6.15 18.69
N GLU A 18 -14.79 5.48 18.26
CA GLU A 18 -15.13 4.13 18.70
C GLU A 18 -14.04 3.11 18.32
N LEU A 19 -13.49 3.20 17.13
CA LEU A 19 -12.47 2.26 16.66
C LEU A 19 -11.08 2.52 17.28
N PHE A 20 -10.64 3.76 17.36
CA PHE A 20 -9.25 4.12 17.64
C PHE A 20 -9.04 4.88 18.94
N GLY A 21 -10.10 5.31 19.61
CA GLY A 21 -10.03 5.98 20.91
C GLY A 21 -9.54 5.07 22.03
N SER A 22 -9.33 5.65 23.20
CA SER A 22 -8.86 4.95 24.41
C SER A 22 -9.83 5.01 25.57
N ASP A 23 -11.06 5.48 25.36
CA ASP A 23 -12.11 5.51 26.40
C ASP A 23 -12.79 4.14 26.56
N ALA A 24 -13.67 4.03 27.57
CA ALA A 24 -14.34 2.77 27.91
C ALA A 24 -15.29 2.23 26.82
N ASN A 25 -15.66 3.05 25.83
CA ASN A 25 -16.54 2.68 24.74
C ASN A 25 -15.76 2.39 23.44
N SER A 26 -14.43 2.55 23.45
CA SER A 26 -13.59 2.37 22.28
C SER A 26 -13.03 0.96 22.20
N ILE A 27 -12.89 0.44 20.98
CA ILE A 27 -12.26 -0.86 20.71
C ILE A 27 -10.73 -0.76 20.88
N SER A 28 -10.17 0.45 20.76
CA SER A 28 -8.75 0.75 20.94
C SER A 28 -7.85 -0.02 19.95
N ILE A 29 -8.21 -0.01 18.67
CA ILE A 29 -7.37 -0.61 17.63
C ILE A 29 -5.98 0.03 17.65
N SER A 30 -4.95 -0.80 17.81
CA SER A 30 -3.56 -0.35 17.94
C SER A 30 -2.68 -0.72 16.74
N TYR A 31 -3.21 -1.48 15.78
CA TYR A 31 -2.47 -1.94 14.60
C TYR A 31 -3.37 -1.90 13.35
N LEU A 32 -2.90 -1.23 12.30
CA LEU A 32 -3.55 -1.17 11.00
C LEU A 32 -2.75 -1.92 9.95
N ARG A 33 -3.46 -2.56 9.02
CA ARG A 33 -2.91 -3.07 7.76
C ARG A 33 -3.55 -2.32 6.61
N ILE A 34 -2.72 -1.67 5.78
CA ILE A 34 -3.17 -0.87 4.63
C ILE A 34 -2.53 -1.39 3.33
N SER A 35 -3.14 -1.07 2.19
CA SER A 35 -2.59 -1.41 0.88
C SER A 35 -1.49 -0.43 0.44
N ILE A 36 -0.54 -0.91 -0.38
CA ILE A 36 0.37 -0.09 -1.19
C ILE A 36 -0.18 -0.09 -2.62
N GLY A 37 -0.76 1.01 -3.05
CA GLY A 37 -1.62 1.06 -4.22
C GLY A 37 -2.99 0.47 -3.95
N ALA A 38 -3.75 0.16 -4.99
CA ALA A 38 -5.08 -0.40 -4.86
C ALA A 38 -5.07 -1.82 -4.25
N SER A 39 -6.12 -2.12 -3.51
CA SER A 39 -6.55 -3.48 -3.16
C SER A 39 -7.74 -3.89 -4.04
N ASP A 40 -8.20 -5.12 -3.90
CA ASP A 40 -9.43 -5.63 -4.53
C ASP A 40 -10.71 -4.99 -3.99
N LEU A 41 -10.62 -4.18 -2.93
CA LEU A 41 -11.73 -3.43 -2.35
C LEU A 41 -11.83 -1.98 -2.86
N ASN A 42 -10.89 -1.53 -3.71
CA ASN A 42 -10.93 -0.19 -4.28
C ASN A 42 -11.88 -0.12 -5.49
N ALA A 43 -12.52 1.01 -5.68
CA ALA A 43 -13.40 1.26 -6.82
C ALA A 43 -12.65 1.23 -8.16
N SER A 44 -11.36 1.56 -8.15
CA SER A 44 -10.48 1.49 -9.31
C SER A 44 -9.12 0.90 -8.96
N VAL A 45 -8.48 0.27 -9.93
CA VAL A 45 -7.14 -0.28 -9.78
C VAL A 45 -6.11 0.78 -10.12
N PHE A 46 -5.10 0.92 -9.28
CA PHE A 46 -3.96 1.82 -9.48
C PHE A 46 -2.72 1.32 -8.75
N SER A 47 -1.57 1.74 -9.23
CA SER A 47 -0.33 1.76 -8.45
C SER A 47 0.14 3.21 -8.28
N TYR A 48 1.24 3.42 -7.57
CA TYR A 48 1.83 4.76 -7.45
C TYR A 48 2.83 5.08 -8.57
N ASN A 49 2.95 4.19 -9.56
CA ASN A 49 3.79 4.41 -10.74
C ASN A 49 3.20 3.67 -11.96
N ASP A 50 2.00 4.05 -12.35
CA ASP A 50 1.36 3.50 -13.55
C ASP A 50 1.87 4.24 -14.78
N LEU A 51 2.33 3.47 -15.76
CA LEU A 51 2.91 3.98 -17.00
C LEU A 51 2.14 3.45 -18.22
N PRO A 52 2.12 4.20 -19.33
CA PRO A 52 1.66 3.69 -20.60
C PRO A 52 2.40 2.40 -21.01
N ASN A 53 1.70 1.53 -21.74
CA ASN A 53 2.26 0.25 -22.16
C ASN A 53 3.60 0.44 -22.94
N GLY A 54 4.58 -0.37 -22.60
CA GLY A 54 5.92 -0.33 -23.19
C GLY A 54 6.87 0.69 -22.53
N GLN A 55 6.41 1.51 -21.61
CA GLN A 55 7.27 2.40 -20.83
C GLN A 55 7.75 1.73 -19.55
N VAL A 56 8.95 2.14 -19.08
CA VAL A 56 9.56 1.70 -17.82
C VAL A 56 10.16 2.90 -17.09
N ASP A 57 10.13 2.87 -15.75
CA ASP A 57 10.72 3.90 -14.89
C ASP A 57 11.55 3.24 -13.78
N LEU A 58 12.75 2.80 -14.12
CA LEU A 58 13.63 2.07 -13.20
C LEU A 58 13.98 2.85 -11.94
N SER A 59 14.03 4.17 -12.04
CA SER A 59 14.38 5.09 -10.95
C SER A 59 13.20 5.60 -10.15
N GLN A 60 11.96 5.14 -10.48
CA GLN A 60 10.72 5.58 -9.83
C GLN A 60 10.53 7.10 -9.83
N THR A 61 10.87 7.76 -10.94
CA THR A 61 10.74 9.23 -11.08
C THR A 61 9.30 9.69 -11.18
N SER A 62 8.43 8.84 -11.74
CA SER A 62 6.99 9.06 -11.89
C SER A 62 6.17 8.62 -10.68
N PHE A 63 6.84 8.13 -9.61
CA PHE A 63 6.14 7.70 -8.39
C PHE A 63 5.33 8.83 -7.76
N SER A 64 4.07 8.60 -7.45
CA SER A 64 3.18 9.60 -6.85
C SER A 64 2.11 8.95 -5.97
N LEU A 65 1.89 9.49 -4.75
CA LEU A 65 0.78 9.13 -3.88
C LEU A 65 -0.56 9.79 -4.29
N ALA A 66 -0.61 10.48 -5.43
CA ALA A 66 -1.81 11.21 -5.86
C ALA A 66 -3.12 10.42 -5.76
N PRO A 67 -3.19 9.11 -6.08
CA PRO A 67 -4.42 8.34 -5.95
C PRO A 67 -4.99 8.29 -4.53
N ASP A 68 -4.15 8.31 -3.49
CA ASP A 68 -4.58 8.21 -2.09
C ASP A 68 -4.68 9.56 -1.35
N MET A 69 -4.32 10.66 -2.03
CA MET A 69 -4.35 11.99 -1.41
C MET A 69 -5.75 12.48 -1.06
N THR A 70 -6.79 11.93 -1.67
CA THR A 70 -8.19 12.33 -1.42
C THR A 70 -8.89 11.46 -0.38
N ASN A 71 -8.45 10.20 -0.19
CA ASN A 71 -9.18 9.26 0.65
C ASN A 71 -8.31 8.68 1.78
N LEU A 72 -7.31 7.87 1.47
CA LEU A 72 -6.56 7.12 2.48
C LEU A 72 -5.72 8.04 3.37
N ILE A 73 -4.95 8.93 2.78
CA ILE A 73 -4.01 9.79 3.51
C ILE A 73 -4.73 10.74 4.48
N PRO A 74 -5.81 11.46 4.09
CA PRO A 74 -6.57 12.26 5.04
C PRO A 74 -7.17 11.44 6.18
N LEU A 75 -7.73 10.26 5.88
CA LEU A 75 -8.30 9.37 6.90
C LEU A 75 -7.24 8.88 7.89
N LEU A 76 -6.05 8.49 7.42
CA LEU A 76 -4.96 8.08 8.31
C LEU A 76 -4.50 9.22 9.23
N ARG A 77 -4.48 10.45 8.74
CA ARG A 77 -4.17 11.62 9.57
C ARG A 77 -5.22 11.85 10.66
N GLU A 78 -6.52 11.69 10.35
CA GLU A 78 -7.59 11.77 11.34
C GLU A 78 -7.44 10.67 12.40
N ILE A 79 -7.11 9.43 12.00
CA ILE A 79 -6.82 8.33 12.92
C ILE A 79 -5.61 8.64 13.81
N LEU A 80 -4.53 9.18 13.25
CA LEU A 80 -3.32 9.53 14.00
C LEU A 80 -3.54 10.68 15.00
N VAL A 81 -4.52 11.57 14.77
CA VAL A 81 -4.94 12.57 15.77
C VAL A 81 -5.57 11.89 16.99
N ILE A 82 -6.36 10.82 16.77
CA ILE A 82 -7.03 10.08 17.85
C ILE A 82 -6.06 9.12 18.54
N ASN A 83 -5.29 8.36 17.77
CA ASN A 83 -4.31 7.39 18.27
C ASN A 83 -2.93 7.61 17.60
N PRO A 84 -2.07 8.48 18.15
CA PRO A 84 -0.76 8.78 17.57
C PRO A 84 0.23 7.61 17.67
N ASN A 85 -0.06 6.58 18.46
CA ASN A 85 0.80 5.42 18.68
C ASN A 85 0.41 4.20 17.84
N ILE A 86 -0.62 4.31 16.98
CA ILE A 86 -1.06 3.21 16.14
C ILE A 86 0.07 2.73 15.23
N LYS A 87 0.24 1.42 15.12
CA LYS A 87 1.22 0.81 14.23
C LYS A 87 0.61 0.55 12.87
N ILE A 88 1.36 0.78 11.82
CA ILE A 88 0.88 0.63 10.45
C ILE A 88 1.78 -0.33 9.66
N MET A 89 1.18 -1.43 9.17
CA MET A 89 1.79 -2.32 8.20
C MET A 89 1.21 -2.05 6.82
N ALA A 90 2.06 -1.97 5.82
CA ALA A 90 1.62 -1.79 4.44
C ALA A 90 1.98 -3.00 3.56
N VAL A 91 1.09 -3.32 2.60
CA VAL A 91 1.22 -4.50 1.75
C VAL A 91 0.65 -4.22 0.35
N PRO A 92 1.37 -4.54 -0.76
CA PRO A 92 0.84 -4.44 -2.11
C PRO A 92 0.01 -5.67 -2.48
N TRP A 93 -1.03 -5.47 -3.30
CA TRP A 93 -1.75 -6.53 -4.01
C TRP A 93 -1.06 -6.89 -5.33
N SER A 94 -0.38 -5.92 -5.94
CA SER A 94 0.41 -6.11 -7.16
C SER A 94 1.50 -5.05 -7.25
N ALA A 95 2.59 -5.37 -7.95
CA ALA A 95 3.50 -4.38 -8.48
C ALA A 95 2.82 -3.58 -9.61
N PRO A 96 3.33 -2.38 -9.98
CA PRO A 96 2.95 -1.71 -11.21
C PRO A 96 3.00 -2.67 -12.41
N SER A 97 2.00 -2.60 -13.30
CA SER A 97 1.83 -3.58 -14.39
C SER A 97 3.06 -3.69 -15.31
N TRP A 98 3.77 -2.59 -15.53
CA TRP A 98 4.99 -2.57 -16.35
C TRP A 98 6.16 -3.38 -15.75
N MET A 99 6.14 -3.70 -14.44
CA MET A 99 7.14 -4.55 -13.80
C MET A 99 6.79 -6.05 -13.88
N LYS A 100 5.58 -6.39 -14.36
CA LYS A 100 5.09 -7.76 -14.42
C LYS A 100 5.36 -8.39 -15.79
N THR A 101 5.43 -9.72 -15.82
CA THR A 101 5.79 -10.45 -17.04
C THR A 101 4.75 -10.37 -18.16
N ASN A 102 3.51 -9.98 -17.84
CA ASN A 102 2.39 -9.89 -18.79
C ASN A 102 1.76 -8.49 -18.90
N TYR A 103 2.31 -7.48 -18.23
CA TYR A 103 1.82 -6.11 -18.26
C TYR A 103 0.35 -5.92 -17.81
N THR A 104 -0.18 -6.81 -16.97
CA THR A 104 -1.57 -6.73 -16.49
C THR A 104 -1.63 -6.47 -14.99
N THR A 105 -2.78 -5.98 -14.53
CA THR A 105 -3.04 -5.80 -13.09
C THR A 105 -3.40 -7.10 -12.39
N VAL A 106 -3.85 -8.13 -13.12
CA VAL A 106 -4.32 -9.43 -12.59
C VAL A 106 -3.29 -10.51 -12.83
N GLY A 107 -3.02 -11.32 -11.82
CA GLY A 107 -2.17 -12.51 -11.90
C GLY A 107 -0.74 -12.22 -12.33
N SER A 108 -0.08 -13.22 -12.96
CA SER A 108 1.31 -13.10 -13.41
C SER A 108 2.29 -12.83 -12.25
N SER A 109 3.58 -12.70 -12.58
CA SER A 109 4.65 -12.54 -11.59
C SER A 109 5.46 -11.28 -11.84
N LEU A 110 6.07 -10.76 -10.79
CA LEU A 110 7.09 -9.73 -10.89
C LEU A 110 8.27 -10.26 -11.71
N SER A 111 8.65 -9.54 -12.76
CA SER A 111 9.84 -9.89 -13.55
C SER A 111 11.11 -9.67 -12.71
N PRO A 112 12.03 -10.66 -12.65
CA PRO A 112 13.26 -10.55 -11.87
C PRO A 112 14.14 -9.36 -12.24
N ILE A 113 14.08 -8.90 -13.49
CA ILE A 113 14.85 -7.73 -13.95
C ILE A 113 14.44 -6.44 -13.22
N PHE A 114 13.22 -6.38 -12.66
CA PHE A 114 12.68 -5.22 -11.95
C PHE A 114 12.76 -5.34 -10.42
N TYR A 115 13.37 -6.37 -9.85
CA TYR A 115 13.43 -6.54 -8.39
C TYR A 115 14.07 -5.32 -7.68
N ASN A 116 15.15 -4.77 -8.22
CA ASN A 116 15.78 -3.57 -7.66
C ASN A 116 14.86 -2.34 -7.78
N SER A 117 14.21 -2.16 -8.93
CA SER A 117 13.26 -1.06 -9.15
C SER A 117 12.04 -1.18 -8.24
N TYR A 118 11.53 -2.40 -8.03
CA TYR A 118 10.41 -2.63 -7.12
C TYR A 118 10.82 -2.43 -5.65
N ALA A 119 12.06 -2.76 -5.26
CA ALA A 119 12.57 -2.41 -3.94
C ALA A 119 12.61 -0.89 -3.74
N GLN A 120 13.05 -0.12 -4.75
CA GLN A 120 13.00 1.34 -4.72
C GLN A 120 11.58 1.90 -4.66
N TYR A 121 10.59 1.24 -5.25
CA TYR A 121 9.19 1.59 -5.13
C TYR A 121 8.72 1.58 -3.67
N PHE A 122 9.09 0.56 -2.88
CA PHE A 122 8.81 0.49 -1.44
C PHE A 122 9.52 1.60 -0.66
N VAL A 123 10.78 1.88 -0.97
CA VAL A 123 11.53 3.00 -0.34
C VAL A 123 10.83 4.32 -0.60
N LYS A 124 10.48 4.60 -1.86
CA LYS A 124 9.74 5.81 -2.24
C LYS A 124 8.39 5.92 -1.51
N TYR A 125 7.65 4.80 -1.41
CA TYR A 125 6.39 4.75 -0.69
C TYR A 125 6.58 5.15 0.78
N ILE A 126 7.51 4.53 1.50
CA ILE A 126 7.79 4.84 2.92
C ILE A 126 8.18 6.29 3.09
N GLN A 127 9.07 6.81 2.24
CA GLN A 127 9.51 8.20 2.28
C GLN A 127 8.36 9.18 2.00
N ALA A 128 7.54 8.88 1.01
CA ALA A 128 6.40 9.71 0.64
C ALA A 128 5.32 9.72 1.74
N MET A 129 5.01 8.57 2.35
CA MET A 129 4.10 8.47 3.49
C MET A 129 4.64 9.24 4.70
N LYS A 130 5.93 9.14 4.98
CA LYS A 130 6.59 9.93 6.05
C LYS A 130 6.45 11.43 5.80
N THR A 131 6.58 11.90 4.56
CA THR A 131 6.36 13.30 4.19
C THR A 131 4.92 13.75 4.45
N GLN A 132 3.95 12.82 4.40
CA GLN A 132 2.55 13.06 4.76
C GLN A 132 2.29 12.99 6.29
N GLY A 133 3.33 12.77 7.11
CA GLY A 133 3.22 12.61 8.56
C GLY A 133 2.78 11.21 9.00
N ILE A 134 2.87 10.22 8.12
CA ILE A 134 2.43 8.83 8.37
C ILE A 134 3.67 7.93 8.40
N THR A 135 3.92 7.29 9.54
CA THR A 135 5.00 6.31 9.69
C THR A 135 4.49 4.93 9.29
N ILE A 136 5.23 4.25 8.42
CA ILE A 136 5.01 2.84 8.09
C ILE A 136 5.97 2.01 8.95
N ASP A 137 5.43 1.23 9.88
CA ASP A 137 6.21 0.45 10.85
C ASP A 137 6.66 -0.90 10.30
N ALA A 138 5.90 -1.48 9.37
CA ALA A 138 6.21 -2.78 8.78
C ALA A 138 5.76 -2.87 7.32
N ILE A 139 6.43 -3.71 6.55
CA ILE A 139 6.08 -4.04 5.17
C ILE A 139 5.89 -5.55 5.04
N CYS A 140 4.80 -5.95 4.38
CA CYS A 140 4.66 -7.28 3.81
C CYS A 140 4.96 -7.18 2.30
N PRO A 141 5.79 -8.05 1.74
CA PRO A 141 6.24 -7.90 0.34
C PRO A 141 5.14 -8.19 -0.69
N GLN A 142 4.11 -8.97 -0.35
CA GLN A 142 3.01 -9.33 -1.25
C GLN A 142 1.79 -9.81 -0.46
N ASN A 143 0.60 -9.34 -0.83
CA ASN A 143 -0.67 -9.91 -0.38
C ASN A 143 -0.94 -11.22 -1.12
N GLU A 144 -1.43 -12.24 -0.41
CA GLU A 144 -1.88 -13.52 -0.98
C GLU A 144 -0.96 -14.02 -2.12
N PRO A 145 0.32 -14.31 -1.84
CA PRO A 145 1.34 -14.47 -2.88
C PRO A 145 1.13 -15.68 -3.80
N LEU A 146 0.18 -16.58 -3.49
CA LEU A 146 -0.19 -17.72 -4.32
C LEU A 146 -1.58 -17.59 -4.93
N HIS A 147 -2.28 -16.46 -4.71
CA HIS A 147 -3.59 -16.16 -5.29
C HIS A 147 -3.47 -15.12 -6.40
N ASP A 148 -4.07 -15.41 -7.56
CA ASP A 148 -4.00 -14.58 -8.76
C ASP A 148 -5.37 -14.18 -9.34
N GLY A 149 -6.44 -14.41 -8.59
CA GLY A 149 -7.82 -14.16 -9.03
C GLY A 149 -8.35 -12.75 -8.76
N ASN A 150 -7.74 -12.01 -7.83
CA ASN A 150 -8.16 -10.65 -7.50
C ASN A 150 -7.67 -9.62 -8.53
N ASN A 151 -8.32 -8.47 -8.59
CA ASN A 151 -7.87 -7.33 -9.36
C ASN A 151 -7.67 -6.10 -8.44
N PRO A 152 -6.41 -5.72 -8.11
CA PRO A 152 -5.16 -6.29 -8.61
C PRO A 152 -4.73 -7.59 -7.89
N SER A 153 -3.81 -8.34 -8.51
CA SER A 153 -3.16 -9.50 -7.89
C SER A 153 -1.81 -9.79 -8.55
N MET A 154 -0.94 -10.53 -7.85
CA MET A 154 0.36 -10.94 -8.39
C MET A 154 0.85 -12.21 -7.69
N LEU A 155 1.26 -13.20 -8.47
CA LEU A 155 1.91 -14.40 -7.96
C LEU A 155 3.35 -14.10 -7.52
N MET A 156 3.69 -14.55 -6.32
CA MET A 156 5.05 -14.47 -5.81
C MET A 156 5.37 -15.73 -5.00
N THR A 157 5.89 -16.77 -5.67
CA THR A 157 6.27 -18.03 -5.02
C THR A 157 7.28 -17.79 -3.89
N ALA A 158 7.45 -18.74 -2.98
CA ALA A 158 8.44 -18.64 -1.90
C ALA A 158 9.85 -18.35 -2.43
N ALA A 159 10.26 -18.99 -3.55
CA ALA A 159 11.54 -18.72 -4.20
C ALA A 159 11.67 -17.28 -4.71
N ASN A 160 10.59 -16.75 -5.30
CA ASN A 160 10.53 -15.36 -5.77
C ASN A 160 10.59 -14.38 -4.60
N GLN A 161 9.86 -14.66 -3.50
CA GLN A 161 9.90 -13.83 -2.29
C GLN A 161 11.31 -13.79 -1.68
N ILE A 162 11.96 -14.96 -1.53
CA ILE A 162 13.34 -15.04 -1.03
C ILE A 162 14.28 -14.19 -1.90
N SER A 163 14.16 -14.30 -3.22
CA SER A 163 14.99 -13.56 -4.16
C SER A 163 14.72 -12.05 -4.11
N PHE A 164 13.47 -11.65 -3.98
CA PHE A 164 13.06 -10.25 -3.87
C PHE A 164 13.47 -9.64 -2.52
N ILE A 165 13.25 -10.34 -1.39
CA ILE A 165 13.60 -9.86 -0.04
C ILE A 165 15.11 -9.59 0.08
N LYS A 166 15.97 -10.36 -0.60
CA LYS A 166 17.41 -10.10 -0.69
C LYS A 166 17.76 -8.79 -1.39
N LYS A 167 16.82 -8.19 -2.14
CA LYS A 167 16.95 -6.85 -2.73
C LYS A 167 16.26 -5.79 -1.88
N LEU A 168 15.11 -6.13 -1.32
CA LEU A 168 14.29 -5.21 -0.53
C LEU A 168 14.98 -4.84 0.81
N GLY A 169 15.52 -5.83 1.55
CA GLY A 169 16.15 -5.60 2.84
C GLY A 169 17.30 -4.58 2.78
N PRO A 170 18.30 -4.75 1.91
CA PRO A 170 19.35 -3.75 1.74
C PRO A 170 18.88 -2.37 1.27
N ALA A 171 17.77 -2.29 0.53
CA ALA A 171 17.23 -1.02 0.07
C ALA A 171 16.65 -0.15 1.20
N PHE A 172 16.37 -0.72 2.37
CA PHE A 172 15.89 0.00 3.55
C PHE A 172 17.01 0.52 4.46
N GLN A 173 18.27 0.20 4.19
CA GLN A 173 19.45 0.68 4.90
C GLN A 173 19.91 2.04 4.37
#